data_c64e97df2339af8cf703684fad50e03b
#
_entry.id   c64e97df2339af8cf703684fad50e03b
#
_cell.length_a   1.000
_cell.length_b   1.000
_cell.length_c   1.000
_cell.angle_alpha   90.00
_cell.angle_beta   90.00
_cell.angle_gamma   90.00
#
_symmetry.space_group_name_H-M   'P 1'
#
loop_
_entity.id
_entity.type
_entity.pdbx_description
1 polymer ?
#
loop_
_entity_poly.entity_id
_entity_poly.type
_entity_poly.pdbx_seq_one_letter_code
_entity_poly.pdbx_strand_id
1 'polypeptide(L)'
;LSTNNGTTSGTVTITDAANGDITLTPNGTGIVKATDAEDATAAVKIAGTETMYVPATAMYAESTNGAEATQTVLTAGNPELKAFAFDTTTAEAVQFNVSFPKSWDEGTVTFQTFWSASATDTGTGGFTLAGCSVASDVDYDLAFGTAVANTALAASGTQDDLMVNVV
;
A
#
# COMPACT_ATOMS: atom_id res chain seq x y z
N LEU A 1 4.12 -32.07 22.63
CA LEU A 1 5.18 -31.42 21.86
C LEU A 1 6.42 -32.31 21.98
N SER A 2 6.83 -32.94 20.90
CA SER A 2 8.09 -33.70 20.88
C SER A 2 9.17 -32.79 20.33
N THR A 3 10.09 -32.37 21.20
CA THR A 3 11.33 -31.72 20.75
C THR A 3 12.38 -32.81 20.55
N ASN A 4 13.22 -32.66 19.53
CA ASN A 4 14.35 -33.59 19.32
C ASN A 4 15.23 -33.61 20.58
N ASN A 5 15.53 -34.81 21.08
CA ASN A 5 16.28 -35.06 22.31
C ASN A 5 17.78 -34.70 22.20
N GLY A 6 18.09 -33.66 21.46
CA GLY A 6 19.45 -33.16 21.24
C GLY A 6 19.83 -32.02 22.18
N THR A 7 21.11 -31.68 22.20
CA THR A 7 21.71 -30.59 23.00
C THR A 7 21.29 -29.19 22.57
N THR A 8 20.51 -29.08 21.48
CA THR A 8 20.05 -27.81 20.90
C THR A 8 18.58 -27.93 20.49
N SER A 9 17.69 -27.29 21.19
CA SER A 9 16.23 -27.32 20.94
C SER A 9 15.70 -25.93 20.66
N GLY A 10 14.73 -25.86 19.74
CA GLY A 10 13.91 -24.67 19.58
C GLY A 10 12.90 -24.49 20.71
N THR A 11 12.42 -23.29 20.93
CA THR A 11 11.43 -22.97 21.93
C THR A 11 10.13 -22.50 21.31
N VAL A 12 9.01 -22.84 21.96
CA VAL A 12 7.72 -22.18 21.77
C VAL A 12 7.43 -21.45 23.06
N THR A 13 7.44 -20.14 23.04
CA THR A 13 7.12 -19.31 24.20
C THR A 13 5.74 -18.70 24.00
N ILE A 14 4.87 -18.93 24.99
CA ILE A 14 3.57 -18.29 25.08
C ILE A 14 3.63 -17.39 26.32
N THR A 15 3.54 -16.08 26.11
CA THR A 15 3.54 -15.11 27.22
C THR A 15 2.11 -14.83 27.62
N ASP A 16 1.76 -15.15 28.86
CA ASP A 16 0.44 -14.90 29.44
C ASP A 16 0.42 -13.47 30.02
N ALA A 17 -0.01 -12.51 29.18
CA ALA A 17 -0.19 -11.12 29.56
C ALA A 17 -1.31 -10.50 28.69
N ALA A 18 -1.75 -9.29 29.02
CA ALA A 18 -2.84 -8.61 28.31
C ALA A 18 -2.59 -8.45 26.78
N ASN A 19 -1.33 -8.52 26.34
CA ASN A 19 -0.90 -8.52 24.95
C ASN A 19 0.17 -9.63 24.73
N GLY A 20 -0.16 -10.86 25.11
CA GLY A 20 0.80 -11.98 25.08
C GLY A 20 1.22 -12.37 23.67
N ASP A 21 2.53 -12.51 23.46
CA ASP A 21 3.13 -12.94 22.21
C ASP A 21 3.38 -14.45 22.18
N ILE A 22 3.24 -15.07 21.02
CA ILE A 22 3.74 -16.42 20.77
C ILE A 22 5.02 -16.29 19.96
N THR A 23 6.16 -16.62 20.57
CA THR A 23 7.45 -16.56 19.89
C THR A 23 7.92 -17.97 19.53
N LEU A 24 8.21 -18.19 18.25
CA LEU A 24 8.83 -19.40 17.73
C LEU A 24 10.27 -19.09 17.36
N THR A 25 11.22 -19.61 18.15
CA THR A 25 12.63 -19.36 17.94
C THR A 25 13.33 -20.67 17.54
N PRO A 26 13.65 -20.88 16.25
CA PRO A 26 14.48 -21.99 15.84
C PRO A 26 15.92 -21.84 16.36
N ASN A 27 16.60 -22.93 16.55
CA ASN A 27 18.00 -22.92 16.97
C ASN A 27 18.95 -22.94 15.74
N GLY A 28 20.02 -22.16 15.80
CA GLY A 28 21.06 -22.10 14.77
C GLY A 28 20.51 -21.60 13.44
N THR A 29 20.72 -22.35 12.36
CA THR A 29 20.24 -22.01 11.01
C THR A 29 18.85 -22.57 10.70
N GLY A 30 18.13 -23.04 11.70
CA GLY A 30 16.76 -23.54 11.55
C GLY A 30 15.81 -22.44 11.06
N ILE A 31 14.71 -22.86 10.45
CA ILE A 31 13.61 -21.96 10.03
C ILE A 31 12.28 -22.48 10.55
N VAL A 32 11.36 -21.58 10.81
CA VAL A 32 9.95 -21.95 11.05
C VAL A 32 9.31 -22.22 9.69
N LYS A 33 8.85 -23.46 9.49
CA LYS A 33 8.10 -23.84 8.30
C LYS A 33 6.66 -24.10 8.69
N ALA A 34 5.73 -23.46 8.02
CA ALA A 34 4.35 -23.88 7.96
C ALA A 34 4.14 -24.57 6.59
N THR A 35 4.00 -25.88 6.61
CA THR A 35 3.77 -26.68 5.39
C THR A 35 2.52 -27.48 5.59
N ASP A 36 1.67 -27.52 4.57
CA ASP A 36 0.66 -28.53 4.41
C ASP A 36 1.20 -29.61 3.47
N ALA A 37 1.07 -30.86 3.86
CA ALA A 37 1.55 -31.99 3.07
C ALA A 37 0.61 -32.35 1.91
N GLU A 38 -0.64 -31.90 1.96
CA GLU A 38 -1.68 -32.25 0.98
C GLU A 38 -2.04 -31.10 0.03
N ASP A 39 -1.85 -29.84 0.43
CA ASP A 39 -2.20 -28.68 -0.39
C ASP A 39 -1.06 -27.67 -0.48
N ALA A 40 -0.40 -27.64 -1.63
CA ALA A 40 0.66 -26.66 -1.92
C ALA A 40 0.15 -25.20 -1.94
N THR A 41 -1.14 -24.98 -1.77
CA THR A 41 -1.77 -23.64 -1.70
C THR A 41 -2.00 -23.16 -0.28
N ALA A 42 -1.70 -23.97 0.75
CA ALA A 42 -1.82 -23.56 2.14
C ALA A 42 -0.90 -22.38 2.44
N ALA A 43 -1.50 -21.26 2.77
CA ALA A 43 -0.78 -20.02 3.09
C ALA A 43 -0.75 -19.79 4.60
N VAL A 44 0.39 -19.37 5.13
CA VAL A 44 0.46 -18.77 6.45
C VAL A 44 -0.21 -17.41 6.37
N LYS A 45 -1.35 -17.25 7.02
CA LYS A 45 -1.97 -15.92 7.18
C LYS A 45 -1.26 -15.20 8.31
N ILE A 46 -0.62 -14.10 7.98
CA ILE A 46 -0.06 -13.17 8.96
C ILE A 46 -1.11 -12.08 9.16
N ALA A 47 -1.67 -11.98 10.36
CA ALA A 47 -2.57 -10.89 10.69
C ALA A 47 -1.79 -9.59 10.78
N GLY A 48 -2.30 -8.53 10.18
CA GLY A 48 -1.65 -7.22 10.17
C GLY A 48 -2.05 -6.42 8.94
N THR A 49 -1.58 -5.18 8.88
CA THR A 49 -1.78 -4.33 7.70
C THR A 49 -0.60 -4.47 6.76
N GLU A 50 -0.85 -4.92 5.54
CA GLU A 50 0.13 -4.93 4.46
C GLU A 50 0.00 -3.66 3.64
N THR A 51 1.12 -3.09 3.22
CA THR A 51 1.15 -1.89 2.38
C THR A 51 1.58 -2.25 0.97
N MET A 52 0.78 -1.86 -0.02
CA MET A 52 1.15 -1.90 -1.42
C MET A 52 1.45 -0.48 -1.91
N TYR A 53 2.62 -0.28 -2.48
CA TYR A 53 3.00 0.99 -3.06
C TYR A 53 2.72 1.00 -4.57
N VAL A 54 1.91 1.97 -5.01
CA VAL A 54 1.63 2.18 -6.44
C VAL A 54 2.35 3.47 -6.87
N PRO A 55 3.45 3.38 -7.60
CA PRO A 55 4.17 4.56 -8.07
C PRO A 55 3.39 5.27 -9.20
N ALA A 56 3.57 6.57 -9.36
CA ALA A 56 2.95 7.34 -10.45
C ALA A 56 3.23 6.74 -11.83
N THR A 57 4.38 6.08 -12.01
CA THR A 57 4.74 5.41 -13.28
C THR A 57 3.87 4.18 -13.61
N ALA A 58 3.13 3.64 -12.63
CA ALA A 58 2.17 2.56 -12.84
C ALA A 58 0.73 3.07 -13.00
N MET A 59 0.55 4.38 -12.97
CA MET A 59 -0.74 5.04 -13.15
C MET A 59 -0.86 5.59 -14.58
N TYR A 60 -2.07 5.89 -14.99
CA TYR A 60 -2.38 6.56 -16.26
C TYR A 60 -3.51 7.57 -16.08
N ALA A 61 -3.47 8.63 -16.86
CA ALA A 61 -4.49 9.67 -16.83
C ALA A 61 -5.85 9.13 -17.31
N GLU A 62 -6.92 9.57 -16.72
CA GLU A 62 -8.26 9.34 -17.26
C GLU A 62 -8.43 10.06 -18.62
N SER A 63 -9.28 9.52 -19.50
CA SER A 63 -9.49 10.09 -20.82
C SER A 63 -10.19 11.45 -20.80
N THR A 64 -10.95 11.72 -19.74
CA THR A 64 -11.66 13.00 -19.51
C THR A 64 -11.23 13.52 -18.15
N ASN A 65 -10.71 14.75 -18.11
CA ASN A 65 -10.15 15.34 -16.89
C ASN A 65 -9.03 14.49 -16.24
N GLY A 66 -8.19 13.88 -17.06
CA GLY A 66 -7.01 13.16 -16.56
C GLY A 66 -5.89 14.12 -16.20
N ALA A 67 -5.25 13.90 -15.06
CA ALA A 67 -4.10 14.68 -14.64
C ALA A 67 -2.90 14.46 -15.59
N GLU A 68 -2.08 15.48 -15.79
CA GLU A 68 -0.93 15.43 -16.71
C GLU A 68 0.23 14.65 -16.09
N ALA A 69 0.74 13.65 -16.82
CA ALA A 69 1.96 12.95 -16.42
C ALA A 69 3.17 13.89 -16.56
N THR A 70 3.91 14.05 -15.47
CA THR A 70 5.05 14.98 -15.43
C THR A 70 6.31 14.30 -14.92
N GLN A 71 7.47 14.86 -15.28
CA GLN A 71 8.75 14.54 -14.70
C GLN A 71 9.42 15.83 -14.25
N THR A 72 9.63 15.94 -12.95
CA THR A 72 10.27 17.12 -12.37
C THR A 72 11.74 16.83 -12.15
N VAL A 73 12.60 17.64 -12.80
CA VAL A 73 14.03 17.67 -12.54
C VAL A 73 14.26 18.71 -11.43
N LEU A 74 14.66 18.22 -10.27
CA LEU A 74 15.03 19.06 -9.12
C LEU A 74 16.43 19.68 -9.35
N THR A 75 17.27 19.74 -8.34
CA THR A 75 18.67 20.16 -8.52
C THR A 75 19.45 19.10 -9.28
N ALA A 76 20.33 19.49 -10.18
CA ALA A 76 21.19 18.58 -10.95
C ALA A 76 21.95 17.63 -10.01
N GLY A 77 21.85 16.33 -10.29
CA GLY A 77 22.43 15.26 -9.47
C GLY A 77 21.54 14.72 -8.34
N ASN A 78 20.38 15.36 -8.09
CA ASN A 78 19.38 14.86 -7.18
C ASN A 78 18.41 13.90 -7.90
N PRO A 79 17.58 13.11 -7.16
CA PRO A 79 16.56 12.28 -7.76
C PRO A 79 15.56 13.09 -8.59
N GLU A 80 15.18 12.55 -9.73
CA GLU A 80 14.07 13.07 -10.53
C GLU A 80 12.75 12.44 -10.07
N LEU A 81 11.70 13.24 -10.02
CA LEU A 81 10.37 12.78 -9.62
C LEU A 81 9.49 12.58 -10.85
N LYS A 82 8.87 11.41 -10.95
CA LYS A 82 7.74 11.17 -11.86
C LYS A 82 6.45 11.25 -11.06
N ALA A 83 5.56 12.13 -11.50
CA ALA A 83 4.32 12.43 -10.83
C ALA A 83 3.20 12.70 -11.83
N PHE A 84 2.00 12.89 -11.33
CA PHE A 84 0.91 13.52 -12.06
C PHE A 84 0.67 14.91 -11.49
N ALA A 85 0.61 15.90 -12.37
CA ALA A 85 0.24 17.26 -12.01
C ALA A 85 -1.29 17.38 -12.02
N PHE A 86 -1.85 17.71 -10.88
CA PHE A 86 -3.27 17.96 -10.69
C PHE A 86 -3.55 19.46 -10.70
N ASP A 87 -4.58 19.87 -11.43
CA ASP A 87 -5.04 21.25 -11.47
C ASP A 87 -5.71 21.62 -10.14
N THR A 88 -5.47 22.85 -9.68
CA THR A 88 -6.08 23.37 -8.44
C THR A 88 -7.54 23.80 -8.61
N THR A 89 -8.03 23.92 -9.83
CA THR A 89 -9.35 24.45 -10.17
C THR A 89 -10.30 23.41 -10.77
N THR A 90 -9.74 22.33 -11.30
CA THR A 90 -10.50 21.25 -11.94
C THR A 90 -10.24 19.94 -11.20
N ALA A 91 -11.31 19.19 -10.93
CA ALA A 91 -11.14 17.84 -10.41
C ALA A 91 -10.59 16.93 -11.51
N GLU A 92 -9.43 16.35 -11.27
CA GLU A 92 -8.74 15.47 -12.19
C GLU A 92 -8.54 14.09 -11.60
N ALA A 93 -8.38 13.10 -12.46
CA ALA A 93 -8.24 11.71 -12.04
C ALA A 93 -7.10 10.98 -12.76
N VAL A 94 -6.54 10.00 -12.05
CA VAL A 94 -5.64 8.99 -12.56
C VAL A 94 -6.17 7.61 -12.18
N GLN A 95 -5.85 6.61 -12.98
CA GLN A 95 -6.25 5.23 -12.76
C GLN A 95 -5.05 4.32 -12.65
N PHE A 96 -5.20 3.21 -11.97
CA PHE A 96 -4.20 2.16 -11.88
C PHE A 96 -4.86 0.81 -11.63
N ASN A 97 -4.14 -0.25 -11.94
CA ASN A 97 -4.57 -1.62 -11.66
C ASN A 97 -3.67 -2.21 -10.57
N VAL A 98 -4.27 -2.94 -9.66
CA VAL A 98 -3.55 -3.61 -8.58
C VAL A 98 -4.14 -5.00 -8.34
N SER A 99 -3.27 -5.97 -8.05
CA SER A 99 -3.69 -7.27 -7.52
C SER A 99 -3.35 -7.34 -6.05
N PHE A 100 -4.34 -7.64 -5.23
CA PHE A 100 -4.10 -7.83 -3.80
C PHE A 100 -3.32 -9.13 -3.55
N PRO A 101 -2.44 -9.16 -2.52
CA PRO A 101 -1.70 -10.35 -2.15
C PRO A 101 -2.67 -11.45 -1.68
N LYS A 102 -2.25 -12.71 -1.79
CA LYS A 102 -3.06 -13.87 -1.33
C LYS A 102 -3.33 -13.86 0.17
N SER A 103 -2.55 -13.10 0.93
CA SER A 103 -2.72 -12.89 2.38
C SER A 103 -3.84 -11.92 2.72
N TRP A 104 -4.35 -11.14 1.75
CA TRP A 104 -5.47 -10.23 1.99
C TRP A 104 -6.74 -11.01 2.34
N ASP A 105 -7.39 -10.61 3.40
CA ASP A 105 -8.58 -11.24 3.96
C ASP A 105 -9.90 -10.68 3.39
N GLU A 106 -9.82 -9.94 2.27
CA GLU A 106 -10.96 -9.26 1.63
C GLU A 106 -11.60 -8.16 2.52
N GLY A 107 -10.88 -7.73 3.55
CA GLY A 107 -11.31 -6.68 4.47
C GLY A 107 -11.14 -5.28 3.91
N THR A 108 -11.26 -4.30 4.80
CA THR A 108 -11.16 -2.88 4.47
C THR A 108 -9.79 -2.50 3.93
N VAL A 109 -9.79 -1.74 2.85
CA VAL A 109 -8.58 -1.13 2.28
C VAL A 109 -8.55 0.35 2.65
N THR A 110 -7.43 0.81 3.20
CA THR A 110 -7.15 2.22 3.43
C THR A 110 -6.09 2.70 2.45
N PHE A 111 -6.00 4.00 2.21
CA PHE A 111 -5.01 4.53 1.30
C PHE A 111 -4.30 5.76 1.86
N GLN A 112 -3.10 5.97 1.39
CA GLN A 112 -2.30 7.17 1.64
C GLN A 112 -1.92 7.78 0.30
N THR A 113 -1.95 9.11 0.22
CA THR A 113 -1.50 9.82 -0.98
C THR A 113 -0.22 10.57 -0.67
N PHE A 114 0.79 10.36 -1.51
CA PHE A 114 2.06 11.06 -1.48
C PHE A 114 2.03 12.15 -2.53
N TRP A 115 2.23 13.40 -2.14
CA TRP A 115 2.15 14.54 -3.03
C TRP A 115 3.09 15.66 -2.59
N SER A 116 3.31 16.63 -3.47
CA SER A 116 4.06 17.85 -3.17
C SER A 116 3.42 19.02 -3.90
N ALA A 117 3.62 20.23 -3.40
CA ALA A 117 3.26 21.44 -4.12
C ALA A 117 4.40 21.83 -5.09
N SER A 118 4.04 22.18 -6.33
CA SER A 118 5.00 22.62 -7.36
C SER A 118 5.49 24.06 -7.18
N ALA A 119 4.99 24.76 -6.17
CA ALA A 119 5.39 26.11 -5.80
C ALA A 119 5.26 26.29 -4.29
N THR A 120 5.74 27.41 -3.78
CA THR A 120 5.49 27.83 -2.39
C THR A 120 3.98 28.08 -2.22
N ASP A 121 3.30 27.15 -1.57
CA ASP A 121 1.85 27.15 -1.37
C ASP A 121 1.50 26.66 0.03
N THR A 122 0.41 27.19 0.58
CA THR A 122 -0.17 26.79 1.87
C THR A 122 -1.61 26.29 1.71
N GLY A 123 -2.06 26.09 0.48
CA GLY A 123 -3.36 25.50 0.17
C GLY A 123 -3.48 24.07 0.69
N THR A 124 -4.67 23.51 0.62
CA THR A 124 -4.99 22.20 1.16
C THR A 124 -5.19 21.19 0.03
N GLY A 125 -4.44 20.09 0.05
CA GLY A 125 -4.61 18.94 -0.85
C GLY A 125 -5.48 17.86 -0.22
N GLY A 126 -6.51 17.44 -0.94
CA GLY A 126 -7.37 16.31 -0.58
C GLY A 126 -7.58 15.41 -1.78
N PHE A 127 -7.63 14.11 -1.55
CA PHE A 127 -7.73 13.10 -2.60
C PHE A 127 -8.84 12.11 -2.28
N THR A 128 -9.39 11.51 -3.31
CA THR A 128 -10.38 10.45 -3.18
C THR A 128 -9.90 9.20 -3.91
N LEU A 129 -10.29 8.02 -3.42
CA LEU A 129 -10.07 6.74 -4.06
C LEU A 129 -11.39 6.03 -4.28
N ALA A 130 -11.63 5.56 -5.48
CA ALA A 130 -12.70 4.63 -5.82
C ALA A 130 -12.11 3.40 -6.49
N GLY A 131 -12.74 2.25 -6.32
CA GLY A 131 -12.30 1.00 -6.92
C GLY A 131 -13.45 0.20 -7.49
N CYS A 132 -13.15 -0.69 -8.43
CA CYS A 132 -14.02 -1.78 -8.86
C CYS A 132 -13.22 -3.08 -8.87
N SER A 133 -13.87 -4.19 -8.60
CA SER A 133 -13.26 -5.53 -8.63
C SER A 133 -13.64 -6.22 -9.92
N VAL A 134 -12.65 -6.73 -10.63
CA VAL A 134 -12.84 -7.50 -11.87
C VAL A 134 -12.44 -8.95 -11.60
N ALA A 135 -13.38 -9.88 -11.75
CA ALA A 135 -13.14 -11.33 -11.64
C ALA A 135 -12.93 -11.95 -13.02
N SER A 136 -12.53 -13.23 -13.05
CA SER A 136 -12.48 -14.02 -14.30
C SER A 136 -13.87 -14.09 -14.93
N ASP A 137 -13.94 -13.97 -16.26
CA ASP A 137 -15.16 -13.96 -17.07
C ASP A 137 -16.14 -12.81 -16.79
N VAL A 138 -15.66 -11.72 -16.16
CA VAL A 138 -16.43 -10.49 -15.95
C VAL A 138 -15.94 -9.40 -16.91
N ASP A 139 -16.88 -8.67 -17.50
CA ASP A 139 -16.57 -7.51 -18.35
C ASP A 139 -15.80 -6.45 -17.56
N TYR A 140 -14.84 -5.80 -18.23
CA TYR A 140 -14.11 -4.65 -17.65
C TYR A 140 -14.95 -3.36 -17.59
N ASP A 141 -16.08 -3.29 -18.29
CA ASP A 141 -16.98 -2.13 -18.28
C ASP A 141 -17.82 -2.08 -16.99
N LEU A 142 -17.12 -1.88 -15.89
CA LEU A 142 -17.70 -1.81 -14.55
C LEU A 142 -17.65 -0.38 -14.00
N ALA A 143 -18.72 0.04 -13.36
CA ALA A 143 -18.73 1.30 -12.63
C ALA A 143 -17.83 1.22 -11.39
N PHE A 144 -17.10 2.30 -11.13
CA PHE A 144 -16.40 2.45 -9.85
C PHE A 144 -17.40 2.52 -8.69
N GLY A 145 -17.00 2.00 -7.55
CA GLY A 145 -17.72 2.17 -6.30
C GLY A 145 -17.71 3.63 -5.80
N THR A 146 -18.35 3.85 -4.67
CA THR A 146 -18.37 5.19 -4.04
C THR A 146 -16.95 5.60 -3.64
N ALA A 147 -16.54 6.77 -4.07
CA ALA A 147 -15.23 7.32 -3.72
C ALA A 147 -15.15 7.64 -2.22
N VAL A 148 -14.04 7.28 -1.60
CA VAL A 148 -13.70 7.59 -0.21
C VAL A 148 -12.63 8.67 -0.20
N ALA A 149 -12.83 9.72 0.57
CA ALA A 149 -11.86 10.81 0.70
C ALA A 149 -10.86 10.53 1.83
N ASN A 150 -9.61 10.91 1.63
CA ASN A 150 -8.65 11.01 2.72
C ASN A 150 -8.85 12.32 3.53
N THR A 151 -8.18 12.43 4.67
CA THR A 151 -8.13 13.69 5.41
C THR A 151 -7.28 14.70 4.64
N ALA A 152 -7.88 15.83 4.27
CA ALA A 152 -7.17 16.87 3.56
C ALA A 152 -6.04 17.47 4.42
N LEU A 153 -4.88 17.73 3.81
CA LEU A 153 -3.67 18.22 4.47
C LEU A 153 -3.20 19.52 3.84
N ALA A 154 -2.85 20.50 4.65
CA ALA A 154 -2.26 21.74 4.16
C ALA A 154 -0.84 21.50 3.65
N ALA A 155 -0.47 22.12 2.54
CA ALA A 155 0.90 22.13 2.05
C ALA A 155 1.83 22.81 3.07
N SER A 156 3.09 22.42 3.10
CA SER A 156 4.08 22.91 4.08
C SER A 156 4.46 24.39 3.91
N GLY A 157 4.11 25.00 2.78
CA GLY A 157 4.59 26.31 2.39
C GLY A 157 5.96 26.29 1.72
N THR A 158 6.53 25.12 1.49
CA THR A 158 7.81 24.93 0.78
C THR A 158 7.56 24.12 -0.48
N GLN A 159 8.13 24.56 -1.60
CA GLN A 159 8.07 23.83 -2.86
C GLN A 159 8.74 22.47 -2.72
N ASP A 160 8.16 21.46 -3.36
CA ASP A 160 8.67 20.08 -3.46
C ASP A 160 8.78 19.31 -2.13
N ASP A 161 8.30 19.86 -1.01
CA ASP A 161 8.20 19.10 0.22
C ASP A 161 7.20 17.92 0.08
N LEU A 162 7.58 16.76 0.59
CA LEU A 162 6.71 15.58 0.60
C LEU A 162 5.61 15.71 1.65
N MET A 163 4.39 15.62 1.18
CA MET A 163 3.17 15.58 1.98
C MET A 163 2.55 14.18 1.93
N VAL A 164 1.99 13.70 3.04
CA VAL A 164 1.35 12.38 3.13
C VAL A 164 -0.03 12.52 3.77
N ASN A 165 -1.07 12.36 2.97
CA ASN A 165 -2.43 12.28 3.47
C ASN A 165 -2.77 10.84 3.86
N VAL A 166 -3.51 10.69 4.95
CA VAL A 166 -3.98 9.39 5.47
C VAL A 166 -5.49 9.39 5.58
N VAL A 167 -6.09 8.20 5.49
CA VAL A 167 -7.52 7.97 5.75
C VAL A 167 -7.73 7.73 7.23
#